data_3cb4f87d8638c1cbe3f602f8df9588b2
#
_entry.id   3cb4f87d8638c1cbe3f602f8df9588b2
#
_cell.length_a   1.000
_cell.length_b   1.000
_cell.length_c   1.000
_cell.angle_alpha   90.00
_cell.angle_beta   90.00
_cell.angle_gamma   90.00
#
_symmetry.space_group_name_H-M   'P 1'
#
loop_
_entity.id
_entity.type
_entity.pdbx_description
1 polymer ?
#
loop_
_entity_poly.entity_id
_entity_poly.type
_entity_poly.pdbx_seq_one_letter_code
_entity_poly.pdbx_strand_id
1 'polypeptide(L)'
;MILRHTFSPPNNTRLGHLCGPMDEHLRTIEVALDVKIAHRHEQFKIDGKKAAATHAMEVLQALYERAARPIAPEQVQLMLAGDAAMSEEADGAVVLHTRRSDLRARTPNQSVYLDNIAHHDITFGIGPAGTGKTYLAVACAVDALERSAVQRIVLTRPAVEAGEKLGFLPGDLGQKVDPYLRPLYDALYDLLGYERVQKAFERNAIEIAPLAFMRGRTLNNAFVILDEAQNTTPEQMKMFLTRIGFGAKAVVTGDVSQIDLPKGQLSGLIDAERVLKRVKGMAFTRFTSADVVRHPLVARIVDAYDAHRATARGASREA
;
A
#
# COMPACT_ATOMS: atom_id res chain seq x y z
N MET A 1 24.46 -15.80 -20.85
CA MET A 1 24.06 -15.39 -22.21
C MET A 1 24.27 -13.90 -22.36
N ILE A 2 24.77 -13.45 -23.48
CA ILE A 2 24.97 -12.01 -23.73
C ILE A 2 23.91 -11.54 -24.71
N LEU A 3 23.07 -10.60 -24.26
CA LEU A 3 22.14 -9.86 -25.10
C LEU A 3 22.71 -8.47 -25.40
N ARG A 4 22.47 -7.99 -26.63
CA ARG A 4 22.85 -6.63 -27.05
C ARG A 4 21.63 -5.92 -27.60
N HIS A 5 21.49 -4.65 -27.25
CA HIS A 5 20.38 -3.81 -27.74
C HIS A 5 20.90 -2.39 -28.01
N THR A 6 20.35 -1.76 -29.02
CA THR A 6 20.66 -0.36 -29.37
C THR A 6 19.33 0.42 -29.34
N PHE A 7 19.26 1.42 -28.50
CA PHE A 7 18.09 2.28 -28.42
C PHE A 7 18.03 3.27 -29.59
N SER A 8 16.91 3.29 -30.30
CA SER A 8 16.73 4.15 -31.48
C SER A 8 15.34 4.84 -31.40
N PRO A 9 15.24 6.15 -31.73
CA PRO A 9 16.35 7.05 -32.06
C PRO A 9 17.20 7.39 -30.83
N PRO A 10 18.52 7.60 -30.98
CA PRO A 10 19.38 7.93 -29.85
C PRO A 10 19.01 9.30 -29.27
N ASN A 11 18.83 9.35 -27.96
CA ASN A 11 18.49 10.58 -27.22
C ASN A 11 19.23 10.60 -25.88
N ASN A 12 20.27 11.45 -25.79
CA ASN A 12 21.12 11.52 -24.61
C ASN A 12 20.36 11.89 -23.34
N THR A 13 19.32 12.72 -23.42
CA THR A 13 18.48 13.07 -22.27
C THR A 13 17.70 11.86 -21.79
N ARG A 14 17.08 11.10 -22.71
CA ARG A 14 16.39 9.84 -22.36
C ARG A 14 17.33 8.79 -21.82
N LEU A 15 18.53 8.66 -22.38
CA LEU A 15 19.54 7.72 -21.86
C LEU A 15 20.00 8.12 -20.46
N GLY A 16 20.17 9.41 -20.18
CA GLY A 16 20.47 9.90 -18.84
C GLY A 16 19.34 9.60 -17.84
N HIS A 17 18.09 9.76 -18.24
CA HIS A 17 16.92 9.41 -17.41
C HIS A 17 16.81 7.89 -17.21
N LEU A 18 17.11 7.07 -18.24
CA LEU A 18 17.13 5.61 -18.16
C LEU A 18 18.17 5.10 -17.18
N CYS A 19 19.42 5.60 -17.30
CA CYS A 19 20.51 5.14 -16.44
C CYS A 19 20.41 5.66 -15.00
N GLY A 20 19.79 6.84 -14.83
CA GLY A 20 19.74 7.55 -13.56
C GLY A 20 21.10 8.15 -13.14
N PRO A 21 21.15 8.90 -12.02
CA PRO A 21 22.40 9.43 -11.49
C PRO A 21 23.42 8.32 -11.25
N MET A 22 24.63 8.45 -11.81
CA MET A 22 25.71 7.48 -11.64
C MET A 22 25.31 6.02 -11.97
N ASP A 23 24.44 5.81 -12.96
CA ASP A 23 23.92 4.49 -13.37
C ASP A 23 23.16 3.74 -12.25
N GLU A 24 22.55 4.46 -11.32
CA GLU A 24 21.83 3.89 -10.16
C GLU A 24 20.71 2.94 -10.60
N HIS A 25 19.97 3.29 -11.64
CA HIS A 25 18.89 2.44 -12.17
C HIS A 25 19.45 1.13 -12.73
N LEU A 26 20.56 1.18 -13.47
CA LEU A 26 21.21 -0.02 -14.01
C LEU A 26 21.69 -0.94 -12.90
N ARG A 27 22.32 -0.38 -11.85
CA ARG A 27 22.75 -1.16 -10.67
C ARG A 27 21.57 -1.81 -9.94
N THR A 28 20.45 -1.11 -9.85
CA THR A 28 19.23 -1.66 -9.26
C THR A 28 18.73 -2.88 -10.05
N ILE A 29 18.74 -2.79 -11.38
CA ILE A 29 18.37 -3.89 -12.28
C ILE A 29 19.36 -5.07 -12.16
N GLU A 30 20.67 -4.78 -12.15
CA GLU A 30 21.73 -5.79 -12.01
C GLU A 30 21.56 -6.62 -10.72
N VAL A 31 21.35 -5.94 -9.61
CA VAL A 31 21.19 -6.59 -8.30
C VAL A 31 19.89 -7.38 -8.23
N ALA A 32 18.79 -6.86 -8.79
CA ALA A 32 17.49 -7.52 -8.71
C ALA A 32 17.41 -8.79 -9.56
N LEU A 33 18.01 -8.79 -10.75
CA LEU A 33 17.92 -9.87 -11.73
C LEU A 33 19.16 -10.75 -11.81
N ASP A 34 20.20 -10.50 -11.02
CA ASP A 34 21.48 -11.22 -11.04
C ASP A 34 22.10 -11.21 -12.46
N VAL A 35 22.18 -10.02 -13.07
CA VAL A 35 22.77 -9.78 -14.39
C VAL A 35 23.86 -8.71 -14.30
N LYS A 36 24.70 -8.59 -15.34
CA LYS A 36 25.64 -7.47 -15.52
C LYS A 36 25.22 -6.66 -16.73
N ILE A 37 25.12 -5.34 -16.56
CA ILE A 37 24.73 -4.40 -17.61
C ILE A 37 25.92 -3.46 -17.88
N ALA A 38 26.39 -3.45 -19.10
CA ALA A 38 27.40 -2.48 -19.58
C ALA A 38 26.79 -1.69 -20.74
N HIS A 39 27.00 -0.39 -20.76
CA HIS A 39 26.55 0.42 -21.89
C HIS A 39 27.64 1.36 -22.41
N ARG A 40 27.53 1.68 -23.68
CA ARG A 40 28.33 2.72 -24.34
C ARG A 40 27.38 3.52 -25.24
N HIS A 41 27.06 4.74 -24.81
CA HIS A 41 26.00 5.54 -25.41
C HIS A 41 24.68 4.76 -25.49
N GLU A 42 24.08 4.63 -26.67
CA GLU A 42 22.81 3.92 -26.91
C GLU A 42 22.92 2.38 -26.94
N GLN A 43 24.15 1.84 -26.91
CA GLN A 43 24.38 0.40 -26.96
C GLN A 43 24.49 -0.20 -25.59
N PHE A 44 23.61 -1.12 -25.30
CA PHE A 44 23.53 -1.86 -24.02
C PHE A 44 23.91 -3.32 -24.26
N LYS A 45 24.67 -3.87 -23.30
CA LYS A 45 25.07 -5.27 -23.25
C LYS A 45 24.67 -5.82 -21.90
N ILE A 46 23.84 -6.89 -21.90
CA ILE A 46 23.39 -7.57 -20.70
C ILE A 46 23.98 -8.97 -20.69
N ASP A 47 24.65 -9.34 -19.60
CA ASP A 47 25.24 -10.66 -19.39
C ASP A 47 24.63 -11.33 -18.18
N GLY A 48 24.07 -12.53 -18.35
CA GLY A 48 23.42 -13.29 -17.29
C GLY A 48 22.75 -14.58 -17.78
N LYS A 49 21.98 -15.23 -16.91
CA LYS A 49 21.14 -16.37 -17.29
C LYS A 49 20.10 -15.92 -18.33
N LYS A 50 19.75 -16.81 -19.28
CA LYS A 50 18.87 -16.47 -20.41
C LYS A 50 17.58 -15.76 -19.99
N ALA A 51 16.83 -16.31 -19.05
CA ALA A 51 15.59 -15.73 -18.57
C ALA A 51 15.81 -14.35 -17.91
N ALA A 52 16.81 -14.23 -17.04
CA ALA A 52 17.15 -12.98 -16.34
C ALA A 52 17.62 -11.88 -17.31
N ALA A 53 18.46 -12.23 -18.28
CA ALA A 53 18.93 -11.28 -19.28
C ALA A 53 17.80 -10.81 -20.21
N THR A 54 16.86 -11.71 -20.58
CA THR A 54 15.69 -11.33 -21.38
C THR A 54 14.79 -10.38 -20.59
N HIS A 55 14.48 -10.69 -19.34
CA HIS A 55 13.68 -9.84 -18.48
C HIS A 55 14.33 -8.47 -18.21
N ALA A 56 15.64 -8.44 -17.97
CA ALA A 56 16.37 -7.18 -17.84
C ALA A 56 16.28 -6.32 -19.12
N MET A 57 16.29 -6.94 -20.29
CA MET A 57 16.12 -6.24 -21.56
C MET A 57 14.72 -5.65 -21.70
N GLU A 58 13.68 -6.41 -21.36
CA GLU A 58 12.27 -5.94 -21.37
C GLU A 58 12.08 -4.75 -20.43
N VAL A 59 12.63 -4.82 -19.21
CA VAL A 59 12.62 -3.72 -18.25
C VAL A 59 13.30 -2.48 -18.79
N LEU A 60 14.50 -2.62 -19.39
CA LEU A 60 15.24 -1.48 -19.98
C LEU A 60 14.48 -0.85 -21.15
N GLN A 61 13.84 -1.64 -22.00
CA GLN A 61 13.04 -1.13 -23.12
C GLN A 61 11.82 -0.35 -22.62
N ALA A 62 11.09 -0.91 -21.69
CA ALA A 62 9.93 -0.26 -21.11
C ALA A 62 10.28 1.02 -20.31
N LEU A 63 11.45 1.05 -19.64
CA LEU A 63 11.97 2.27 -19.01
C LEU A 63 12.37 3.33 -20.04
N TYR A 64 12.99 2.94 -21.16
CA TYR A 64 13.39 3.89 -22.20
C TYR A 64 12.19 4.57 -22.87
N GLU A 65 11.10 3.86 -23.08
CA GLU A 65 9.84 4.44 -23.59
C GLU A 65 9.32 5.55 -22.66
N ARG A 66 9.48 5.38 -21.37
CA ARG A 66 9.06 6.32 -20.33
C ARG A 66 10.09 7.41 -20.00
N ALA A 67 11.32 7.27 -20.48
CA ALA A 67 12.45 8.16 -20.18
C ALA A 67 12.35 9.56 -20.83
N ALA A 68 11.20 9.94 -21.41
CA ALA A 68 10.93 11.31 -21.82
C ALA A 68 10.97 12.31 -20.63
N ARG A 69 10.75 11.82 -19.41
CA ARG A 69 10.89 12.54 -18.13
C ARG A 69 11.86 11.77 -17.22
N PRO A 70 12.45 12.43 -16.19
CA PRO A 70 13.23 11.73 -15.19
C PRO A 70 12.46 10.57 -14.57
N ILE A 71 13.12 9.41 -14.46
CA ILE A 71 12.56 8.20 -13.88
C ILE A 71 12.91 8.19 -12.39
N ALA A 72 11.92 8.01 -11.52
CA ALA A 72 12.15 7.85 -10.09
C ALA A 72 12.66 6.42 -9.78
N PRO A 73 13.56 6.22 -8.79
CA PRO A 73 14.07 4.91 -8.42
C PRO A 73 12.96 3.89 -8.10
N GLU A 74 11.86 4.35 -7.53
CA GLU A 74 10.69 3.51 -7.20
C GLU A 74 10.02 2.94 -8.47
N GLN A 75 10.05 3.67 -9.59
CA GLN A 75 9.51 3.20 -10.86
C GLN A 75 10.33 2.05 -11.43
N VAL A 76 11.66 2.11 -11.28
CA VAL A 76 12.56 1.01 -11.68
C VAL A 76 12.27 -0.25 -10.85
N GLN A 77 12.10 -0.08 -9.54
CA GLN A 77 11.79 -1.20 -8.65
C GLN A 77 10.44 -1.86 -8.96
N LEU A 78 9.46 -1.07 -9.35
CA LEU A 78 8.14 -1.55 -9.77
C LEU A 78 8.19 -2.40 -11.03
N MET A 79 8.95 -1.95 -12.03
CA MET A 79 9.09 -2.71 -13.27
C MET A 79 9.84 -4.03 -13.05
N LEU A 80 10.77 -4.06 -12.10
CA LEU A 80 11.47 -5.27 -11.70
C LEU A 80 10.59 -6.28 -10.95
N ALA A 81 9.56 -5.80 -10.24
CA ALA A 81 8.59 -6.66 -9.54
C ALA A 81 7.60 -7.37 -10.47
N GLY A 82 7.68 -7.16 -11.78
CA GLY A 82 6.81 -7.80 -12.77
C GLY A 82 5.53 -7.01 -13.11
N ASP A 83 5.38 -5.80 -12.57
CA ASP A 83 4.22 -4.93 -12.84
C ASP A 83 4.31 -4.18 -14.20
N ALA A 84 5.09 -4.69 -15.14
CA ALA A 84 5.23 -4.12 -16.49
C ALA A 84 3.93 -4.16 -17.33
N ALA A 85 2.91 -4.85 -16.88
CA ALA A 85 1.67 -5.06 -17.62
C ALA A 85 0.62 -3.94 -17.46
N MET A 86 0.93 -2.86 -16.72
CA MET A 86 -0.01 -1.74 -16.51
C MET A 86 0.48 -0.43 -17.13
N SER A 87 0.72 -0.43 -18.43
CA SER A 87 1.04 0.80 -19.17
C SER A 87 0.39 0.82 -20.55
N GLU A 88 -0.89 0.81 -20.57
CA GLU A 88 -1.68 1.49 -21.60
C GLU A 88 -2.81 2.17 -20.85
N GLU A 89 -3.05 3.42 -21.20
CA GLU A 89 -4.08 4.31 -20.68
C GLU A 89 -5.38 3.52 -20.39
N ALA A 90 -5.55 3.13 -19.13
CA ALA A 90 -6.88 2.78 -18.67
C ALA A 90 -7.66 4.11 -18.66
N ASP A 91 -8.35 4.35 -19.76
CA ASP A 91 -9.37 5.38 -19.88
C ASP A 91 -10.36 5.13 -18.73
N GLY A 92 -10.30 5.98 -17.67
CA GLY A 92 -11.09 5.82 -16.45
C GLY A 92 -10.29 5.57 -15.15
N ALA A 93 -8.96 5.59 -15.15
CA ALA A 93 -8.18 5.46 -13.92
C ALA A 93 -8.53 6.57 -12.93
N VAL A 94 -8.87 6.21 -11.68
CA VAL A 94 -9.13 7.17 -10.61
C VAL A 94 -7.87 8.01 -10.38
N VAL A 95 -7.96 9.31 -10.70
CA VAL A 95 -6.89 10.29 -10.46
C VAL A 95 -7.10 10.90 -9.08
N LEU A 96 -6.13 10.73 -8.18
CA LEU A 96 -6.18 11.28 -6.83
C LEU A 96 -5.43 12.60 -6.74
N HIS A 97 -6.07 13.62 -6.15
CA HIS A 97 -5.48 14.93 -5.91
C HIS A 97 -4.70 14.91 -4.59
N THR A 98 -3.45 14.52 -4.67
CA THR A 98 -2.53 14.50 -3.53
C THR A 98 -1.23 15.24 -3.89
N ARG A 99 -0.37 15.50 -2.92
CA ARG A 99 0.97 16.05 -3.18
C ARG A 99 1.78 15.16 -4.13
N ARG A 100 1.53 13.86 -4.11
CA ARG A 100 2.16 12.89 -5.02
C ARG A 100 1.34 12.78 -6.31
N SER A 101 1.76 13.51 -7.32
CA SER A 101 1.13 13.51 -8.65
C SER A 101 1.27 12.18 -9.41
N ASP A 102 2.13 11.28 -8.92
CA ASP A 102 2.43 9.97 -9.50
C ASP A 102 1.62 8.83 -8.86
N LEU A 103 0.74 9.15 -7.90
CA LEU A 103 -0.02 8.13 -7.19
C LEU A 103 -1.08 7.50 -8.10
N ARG A 104 -0.87 6.22 -8.42
CA ARG A 104 -1.74 5.39 -9.25
C ARG A 104 -1.87 4.00 -8.66
N ALA A 105 -2.95 3.31 -9.02
CA ALA A 105 -3.04 1.88 -8.80
C ALA A 105 -1.89 1.17 -9.52
N ARG A 106 -1.24 0.24 -8.86
CA ARG A 106 -0.09 -0.53 -9.36
C ARG A 106 -0.46 -1.95 -9.75
N THR A 107 -1.59 -2.43 -9.24
CA THR A 107 -2.13 -3.75 -9.54
C THR A 107 -3.61 -3.64 -9.90
N PRO A 108 -4.17 -4.63 -10.62
CA PRO A 108 -5.60 -4.65 -10.95
C PRO A 108 -6.49 -4.57 -9.70
N ASN A 109 -6.12 -5.28 -8.61
CA ASN A 109 -6.88 -5.25 -7.37
C ASN A 109 -6.81 -3.88 -6.67
N GLN A 110 -5.69 -3.15 -6.79
CA GLN A 110 -5.61 -1.76 -6.32
C GLN A 110 -6.52 -0.83 -7.13
N SER A 111 -6.63 -1.02 -8.46
CA SER A 111 -7.55 -0.26 -9.31
C SER A 111 -9.00 -0.51 -8.90
N VAL A 112 -9.40 -1.77 -8.74
CA VAL A 112 -10.74 -2.15 -8.25
C VAL A 112 -11.01 -1.58 -6.86
N TYR A 113 -10.00 -1.54 -5.99
CA TYR A 113 -10.13 -0.97 -4.65
C TYR A 113 -10.38 0.53 -4.67
N LEU A 114 -9.64 1.29 -5.47
CA LEU A 114 -9.85 2.72 -5.64
C LEU A 114 -11.24 3.02 -6.22
N ASP A 115 -11.66 2.24 -7.22
CA ASP A 115 -12.99 2.35 -7.82
C ASP A 115 -14.10 2.05 -6.79
N ASN A 116 -13.95 1.00 -6.01
CA ASN A 116 -14.87 0.66 -4.93
C ASN A 116 -14.96 1.77 -3.88
N ILE A 117 -13.83 2.38 -3.49
CA ILE A 117 -13.83 3.52 -2.56
C ILE A 117 -14.54 4.73 -3.18
N ALA A 118 -14.37 4.99 -4.47
CA ALA A 118 -15.04 6.09 -5.15
C ALA A 118 -16.57 5.94 -5.14
N HIS A 119 -17.09 4.73 -5.39
CA HIS A 119 -18.50 4.51 -5.70
C HIS A 119 -19.34 3.92 -4.54
N HIS A 120 -18.73 3.49 -3.41
CA HIS A 120 -19.46 2.91 -2.29
C HIS A 120 -19.29 3.74 -1.02
N ASP A 121 -20.27 3.69 -0.13
CA ASP A 121 -20.22 4.38 1.16
C ASP A 121 -19.25 3.70 2.12
N ILE A 122 -19.17 2.36 2.08
CA ILE A 122 -18.27 1.56 2.92
C ILE A 122 -17.51 0.56 2.05
N THR A 123 -16.19 0.61 2.11
CA THR A 123 -15.31 -0.30 1.37
C THR A 123 -14.39 -1.06 2.30
N PHE A 124 -14.30 -2.37 2.11
CA PHE A 124 -13.37 -3.24 2.82
C PHE A 124 -12.19 -3.59 1.91
N GLY A 125 -10.97 -3.35 2.39
CA GLY A 125 -9.71 -3.78 1.77
C GLY A 125 -9.05 -4.87 2.61
N ILE A 126 -9.12 -6.14 2.15
CA ILE A 126 -8.69 -7.31 2.92
C ILE A 126 -7.55 -8.01 2.20
N GLY A 127 -6.45 -8.30 2.89
CA GLY A 127 -5.34 -9.06 2.32
C GLY A 127 -3.99 -8.79 2.98
N PRO A 128 -2.90 -9.37 2.46
CA PRO A 128 -1.58 -9.35 3.09
C PRO A 128 -1.02 -7.94 3.30
N ALA A 129 -0.10 -7.80 4.26
CA ALA A 129 0.67 -6.58 4.45
C ALA A 129 1.50 -6.25 3.20
N GLY A 130 1.69 -4.94 2.93
CA GLY A 130 2.48 -4.47 1.78
C GLY A 130 1.70 -4.37 0.46
N THR A 131 0.39 -4.61 0.43
CA THR A 131 -0.48 -4.43 -0.76
C THR A 131 -1.00 -3.00 -0.92
N GLY A 132 -0.60 -2.07 -0.06
CA GLY A 132 -0.96 -0.65 -0.15
C GLY A 132 -2.35 -0.28 0.36
N LYS A 133 -3.11 -1.19 0.98
CA LYS A 133 -4.50 -0.98 1.46
C LYS A 133 -4.67 0.31 2.25
N THR A 134 -3.93 0.45 3.34
CA THR A 134 -4.01 1.61 4.23
C THR A 134 -3.53 2.88 3.55
N TYR A 135 -2.43 2.82 2.82
CA TYR A 135 -1.88 3.96 2.10
C TYR A 135 -2.85 4.50 1.04
N LEU A 136 -3.44 3.63 0.22
CA LEU A 136 -4.42 4.02 -0.79
C LEU A 136 -5.72 4.54 -0.17
N ALA A 137 -6.17 3.97 0.97
CA ALA A 137 -7.30 4.49 1.71
C ALA A 137 -7.05 5.92 2.22
N VAL A 138 -5.85 6.18 2.80
CA VAL A 138 -5.45 7.54 3.23
C VAL A 138 -5.36 8.48 2.04
N ALA A 139 -4.85 8.02 0.90
CA ALA A 139 -4.78 8.84 -0.31
C ALA A 139 -6.17 9.25 -0.84
N CYS A 140 -7.14 8.33 -0.83
CA CYS A 140 -8.53 8.65 -1.16
C CYS A 140 -9.15 9.63 -0.16
N ALA A 141 -8.83 9.51 1.14
CA ALA A 141 -9.30 10.42 2.17
C ALA A 141 -8.73 11.84 1.97
N VAL A 142 -7.45 11.94 1.65
CA VAL A 142 -6.77 13.21 1.33
C VAL A 142 -7.40 13.85 0.09
N ASP A 143 -7.60 13.10 -0.97
CA ASP A 143 -8.25 13.57 -2.19
C ASP A 143 -9.68 14.09 -1.91
N ALA A 144 -10.45 13.35 -1.12
CA ALA A 144 -11.80 13.76 -0.73
C ALA A 144 -11.81 15.04 0.11
N LEU A 145 -10.83 15.23 1.00
CA LEU A 145 -10.68 16.45 1.80
C LEU A 145 -10.24 17.65 0.92
N GLU A 146 -9.26 17.47 0.05
CA GLU A 146 -8.78 18.53 -0.86
C GLU A 146 -9.87 18.99 -1.84
N ARG A 147 -10.73 18.07 -2.30
CA ARG A 147 -11.90 18.41 -3.14
C ARG A 147 -13.11 18.89 -2.33
N SER A 148 -13.00 19.03 -1.02
CA SER A 148 -14.11 19.39 -0.13
C SER A 148 -15.33 18.45 -0.24
N ALA A 149 -15.13 17.21 -0.67
CA ALA A 149 -16.16 16.17 -0.68
C ALA A 149 -16.50 15.71 0.74
N VAL A 150 -15.54 15.85 1.67
CA VAL A 150 -15.73 15.67 3.11
C VAL A 150 -15.15 16.84 3.87
N GLN A 151 -15.60 17.05 5.11
CA GLN A 151 -15.11 18.13 5.96
C GLN A 151 -13.94 17.71 6.85
N ARG A 152 -13.78 16.40 7.09
CA ARG A 152 -12.73 15.86 7.96
C ARG A 152 -12.37 14.43 7.61
N ILE A 153 -11.14 14.07 7.99
CA ILE A 153 -10.62 12.70 7.96
C ILE A 153 -10.56 12.19 9.40
N VAL A 154 -11.06 10.99 9.64
CA VAL A 154 -10.95 10.31 10.95
C VAL A 154 -10.24 8.98 10.73
N LEU A 155 -9.03 8.86 11.27
CA LEU A 155 -8.23 7.64 11.22
C LEU A 155 -8.33 6.92 12.56
N THR A 156 -8.69 5.67 12.54
CA THR A 156 -8.85 4.89 13.77
C THR A 156 -8.26 3.49 13.62
N ARG A 157 -7.78 2.97 14.75
CA ARG A 157 -7.20 1.64 14.84
C ARG A 157 -7.60 0.99 16.15
N PRO A 158 -7.88 -0.32 16.21
CA PRO A 158 -8.07 -1.00 17.48
C PRO A 158 -6.78 -0.93 18.29
N ALA A 159 -6.89 -0.59 19.56
CA ALA A 159 -5.78 -0.72 20.49
C ALA A 159 -5.65 -2.20 20.87
N VAL A 160 -4.70 -2.91 20.27
CA VAL A 160 -4.41 -4.31 20.62
C VAL A 160 -3.12 -4.33 21.40
N GLU A 161 -3.13 -4.95 22.53
CA GLU A 161 -1.92 -5.26 23.29
C GLU A 161 -1.19 -6.42 22.60
N ALA A 162 -0.38 -6.13 21.57
CA ALA A 162 0.48 -7.13 20.93
C ALA A 162 1.62 -7.52 21.88
N GLY A 163 1.31 -8.38 22.86
CA GLY A 163 2.31 -8.93 23.81
C GLY A 163 2.84 -7.97 24.88
N GLU A 164 2.75 -6.67 24.68
CA GLU A 164 3.11 -5.63 25.68
C GLU A 164 1.83 -5.00 26.22
N LYS A 165 1.56 -5.22 27.51
CA LYS A 165 0.42 -4.61 28.18
C LYS A 165 0.59 -3.10 28.17
N LEU A 166 -0.36 -2.36 27.57
CA LEU A 166 -0.42 -0.89 27.56
C LEU A 166 -0.22 -0.27 28.97
N GLY A 167 -0.49 -1.05 30.01
CA GLY A 167 -0.26 -0.67 31.41
C GLY A 167 1.20 -0.42 31.81
N PHE A 168 2.18 -0.93 31.05
CA PHE A 168 3.62 -0.78 31.36
C PHE A 168 4.29 0.40 30.64
N LEU A 169 3.64 1.05 29.68
CA LEU A 169 4.20 2.25 29.04
C LEU A 169 3.94 3.49 29.93
N PRO A 170 4.96 4.33 30.18
CA PRO A 170 4.78 5.59 30.91
C PRO A 170 3.99 6.58 30.06
N GLY A 171 3.12 7.39 30.68
CA GLY A 171 2.35 8.43 30.02
C GLY A 171 0.83 8.23 30.10
N ASP A 172 0.09 9.20 29.58
CA ASP A 172 -1.37 9.12 29.46
C ASP A 172 -1.80 8.16 28.32
N LEU A 173 -3.08 7.88 28.20
CA LEU A 173 -3.63 6.95 27.18
C LEU A 173 -3.28 7.39 25.75
N GLY A 174 -3.23 8.71 25.48
CA GLY A 174 -2.85 9.25 24.18
C GLY A 174 -1.41 8.94 23.82
N GLN A 175 -0.48 9.19 24.73
CA GLN A 175 0.96 8.93 24.57
C GLN A 175 1.28 7.43 24.42
N LYS A 176 0.49 6.56 25.04
CA LYS A 176 0.66 5.10 24.95
C LYS A 176 0.17 4.51 23.62
N VAL A 177 -0.78 5.15 22.98
CA VAL A 177 -1.38 4.68 21.71
C VAL A 177 -0.66 5.27 20.50
N ASP A 178 0.04 6.39 20.66
CA ASP A 178 0.73 7.11 19.58
C ASP A 178 1.68 6.25 18.73
N PRO A 179 2.52 5.33 19.30
CA PRO A 179 3.37 4.46 18.50
C PRO A 179 2.62 3.57 17.50
N TYR A 180 1.42 3.12 17.85
CA TYR A 180 0.60 2.25 16.98
C TYR A 180 -0.07 3.02 15.84
N LEU A 181 -0.17 4.34 15.97
CA LEU A 181 -0.78 5.21 14.97
C LEU A 181 0.26 5.82 14.00
N ARG A 182 1.55 5.66 14.26
CA ARG A 182 2.64 6.20 13.41
C ARG A 182 2.50 5.89 11.92
N PRO A 183 2.17 4.66 11.50
CA PRO A 183 2.01 4.39 10.06
C PRO A 183 0.95 5.26 9.38
N LEU A 184 -0.08 5.69 10.10
CA LEU A 184 -1.10 6.60 9.60
C LEU A 184 -0.58 8.04 9.48
N TYR A 185 0.23 8.49 10.44
CA TYR A 185 0.93 9.79 10.35
C TYR A 185 1.89 9.82 9.18
N ASP A 186 2.69 8.76 9.00
CA ASP A 186 3.67 8.66 7.91
C ASP A 186 2.98 8.76 6.54
N ALA A 187 1.85 8.07 6.36
CA ALA A 187 1.05 8.16 5.14
C ALA A 187 0.51 9.59 4.91
N LEU A 188 0.01 10.24 5.95
CA LEU A 188 -0.47 11.63 5.85
C LEU A 188 0.66 12.60 5.49
N TYR A 189 1.83 12.49 6.14
CA TYR A 189 2.99 13.34 5.85
C TYR A 189 3.49 13.18 4.41
N ASP A 190 3.51 11.97 3.91
CA ASP A 190 3.89 11.69 2.52
C ASP A 190 2.89 12.30 1.52
N LEU A 191 1.60 12.19 1.78
CA LEU A 191 0.51 12.58 0.87
C LEU A 191 0.14 14.07 0.91
N LEU A 192 0.25 14.73 2.07
CA LEU A 192 -0.10 16.14 2.26
C LEU A 192 1.12 17.04 2.52
N GLY A 193 2.19 16.48 3.09
CA GLY A 193 3.33 17.19 3.64
C GLY A 193 3.09 17.68 5.07
N TYR A 194 4.20 17.81 5.81
CA TYR A 194 4.20 18.07 7.26
C TYR A 194 3.38 19.30 7.68
N GLU A 195 3.62 20.46 7.05
CA GLU A 195 2.95 21.70 7.42
C GLU A 195 1.43 21.66 7.23
N ARG A 196 0.96 21.06 6.14
CA ARG A 196 -0.48 20.94 5.86
C ARG A 196 -1.15 19.99 6.84
N VAL A 197 -0.50 18.90 7.20
CA VAL A 197 -0.99 17.95 8.21
C VAL A 197 -1.13 18.64 9.55
N GLN A 198 -0.13 19.41 10.01
CA GLN A 198 -0.20 20.16 11.27
C GLN A 198 -1.38 21.14 11.29
N LYS A 199 -1.53 21.94 10.24
CA LYS A 199 -2.66 22.87 10.10
C LYS A 199 -4.03 22.16 10.07
N ALA A 200 -4.09 20.97 9.49
CA ALA A 200 -5.31 20.19 9.43
C ALA A 200 -5.68 19.61 10.82
N PHE A 201 -4.71 19.20 11.63
CA PHE A 201 -4.93 18.81 13.03
C PHE A 201 -5.42 19.99 13.88
N GLU A 202 -4.79 21.17 13.78
CA GLU A 202 -5.20 22.39 14.49
C GLU A 202 -6.64 22.79 14.20
N ARG A 203 -7.11 22.55 12.97
CA ARG A 203 -8.48 22.86 12.53
C ARG A 203 -9.46 21.73 12.76
N ASN A 204 -9.04 20.63 13.37
CA ASN A 204 -9.82 19.41 13.53
C ASN A 204 -10.32 18.82 12.18
N ALA A 205 -9.65 19.13 11.07
CA ALA A 205 -9.91 18.54 9.76
C ALA A 205 -9.29 17.14 9.63
N ILE A 206 -8.30 16.80 10.46
CA ILE A 206 -7.77 15.44 10.60
C ILE A 206 -7.79 15.07 12.09
N GLU A 207 -8.26 13.88 12.37
CA GLU A 207 -8.28 13.27 13.70
C GLU A 207 -7.71 11.86 13.62
N ILE A 208 -6.79 11.52 14.51
CA ILE A 208 -6.31 10.14 14.69
C ILE A 208 -6.62 9.72 16.11
N ALA A 209 -7.37 8.63 16.29
CA ALA A 209 -7.83 8.21 17.59
C ALA A 209 -8.02 6.68 17.68
N PRO A 210 -7.87 6.08 18.87
CA PRO A 210 -8.22 4.68 19.10
C PRO A 210 -9.69 4.41 18.78
N LEU A 211 -9.99 3.20 18.31
CA LEU A 211 -11.34 2.77 17.97
C LEU A 211 -12.35 2.96 19.14
N ALA A 212 -11.91 2.78 20.37
CA ALA A 212 -12.77 2.95 21.55
C ALA A 212 -13.36 4.38 21.65
N PHE A 213 -12.67 5.39 21.12
CA PHE A 213 -13.12 6.80 21.16
C PHE A 213 -14.19 7.11 20.11
N MET A 214 -14.51 6.16 19.24
CA MET A 214 -15.61 6.29 18.28
C MET A 214 -16.97 6.01 18.93
N ARG A 215 -17.00 5.41 20.12
CA ARG A 215 -18.27 5.05 20.81
C ARG A 215 -19.11 6.29 21.11
N GLY A 216 -20.41 6.23 20.81
CA GLY A 216 -21.36 7.32 21.06
C GLY A 216 -21.29 8.48 20.07
N ARG A 217 -20.41 8.43 19.08
CA ARG A 217 -20.28 9.47 18.06
C ARG A 217 -21.15 9.18 16.83
N THR A 218 -21.46 10.22 16.07
CA THR A 218 -21.97 10.15 14.70
C THR A 218 -21.01 10.94 13.79
N LEU A 219 -20.47 10.28 12.79
CA LEU A 219 -19.41 10.83 11.93
C LEU A 219 -20.02 11.29 10.61
N ASN A 220 -20.63 12.48 10.60
CA ASN A 220 -21.19 13.10 9.40
C ASN A 220 -20.09 13.81 8.59
N ASN A 221 -20.25 13.86 7.26
CA ASN A 221 -19.38 14.56 6.31
C ASN A 221 -17.89 14.23 6.54
N ALA A 222 -17.58 12.98 6.84
CA ALA A 222 -16.25 12.54 7.21
C ALA A 222 -15.79 11.37 6.34
N PHE A 223 -14.49 11.34 6.03
CA PHE A 223 -13.85 10.14 5.51
C PHE A 223 -13.22 9.40 6.69
N VAL A 224 -13.72 8.20 6.96
CA VAL A 224 -13.35 7.44 8.15
C VAL A 224 -12.57 6.20 7.74
N ILE A 225 -11.40 5.98 8.35
CA ILE A 225 -10.60 4.77 8.09
C ILE A 225 -10.46 3.98 9.39
N LEU A 226 -10.82 2.70 9.33
CA LEU A 226 -10.49 1.72 10.36
C LEU A 226 -9.38 0.81 9.85
N ASP A 227 -8.18 1.03 10.36
CA ASP A 227 -7.01 0.22 10.03
C ASP A 227 -6.80 -0.94 11.02
N GLU A 228 -6.13 -2.02 10.58
CA GLU A 228 -5.90 -3.26 11.34
C GLU A 228 -7.20 -3.87 11.91
N ALA A 229 -8.25 -3.80 11.12
CA ALA A 229 -9.60 -4.19 11.53
C ALA A 229 -9.75 -5.68 11.87
N GLN A 230 -8.81 -6.55 11.46
CA GLN A 230 -8.79 -7.96 11.88
C GLN A 230 -8.67 -8.12 13.39
N ASN A 231 -8.16 -7.09 14.07
CA ASN A 231 -7.97 -7.05 15.51
C ASN A 231 -9.17 -6.42 16.28
N THR A 232 -10.30 -6.26 15.60
CA THR A 232 -11.58 -5.92 16.25
C THR A 232 -12.38 -7.17 16.63
N THR A 233 -13.22 -7.06 17.66
CA THR A 233 -14.28 -8.04 17.87
C THR A 233 -15.50 -7.73 16.98
N PRO A 234 -16.44 -8.67 16.79
CA PRO A 234 -17.70 -8.40 16.07
C PRO A 234 -18.48 -7.21 16.64
N GLU A 235 -18.52 -7.06 17.97
CA GLU A 235 -19.17 -5.95 18.65
C GLU A 235 -18.48 -4.61 18.36
N GLN A 236 -17.15 -4.57 18.35
CA GLN A 236 -16.38 -3.39 18.03
C GLN A 236 -16.56 -2.99 16.55
N MET A 237 -16.53 -3.95 15.64
CA MET A 237 -16.80 -3.73 14.22
C MET A 237 -18.21 -3.18 14.01
N LYS A 238 -19.21 -3.79 14.61
CA LYS A 238 -20.60 -3.31 14.55
C LYS A 238 -20.71 -1.90 15.14
N MET A 239 -20.09 -1.66 16.30
CA MET A 239 -20.04 -0.34 16.93
C MET A 239 -19.46 0.69 15.96
N PHE A 240 -18.34 0.42 15.30
CA PHE A 240 -17.71 1.31 14.34
C PHE A 240 -18.61 1.61 13.13
N LEU A 241 -19.09 0.58 12.46
CA LEU A 241 -19.93 0.72 11.25
C LEU A 241 -21.20 1.53 11.49
N THR A 242 -21.75 1.44 12.71
CA THR A 242 -22.93 2.23 13.11
C THR A 242 -22.61 3.68 13.50
N ARG A 243 -21.36 4.12 13.40
CA ARG A 243 -20.95 5.54 13.58
C ARG A 243 -21.00 6.34 12.31
N ILE A 244 -21.04 5.68 11.16
CA ILE A 244 -21.02 6.32 9.84
C ILE A 244 -22.34 7.07 9.65
N GLY A 245 -22.23 8.39 9.47
CA GLY A 245 -23.35 9.30 9.34
C GLY A 245 -23.57 9.78 7.91
N PHE A 246 -24.42 10.79 7.76
CA PHE A 246 -24.75 11.34 6.44
C PHE A 246 -23.53 12.01 5.77
N GLY A 247 -23.39 11.79 4.47
CA GLY A 247 -22.27 12.36 3.70
C GLY A 247 -20.89 11.84 4.12
N ALA A 248 -20.86 10.74 4.88
CA ALA A 248 -19.62 10.11 5.26
C ALA A 248 -19.28 8.92 4.35
N LYS A 249 -17.98 8.64 4.25
CA LYS A 249 -17.42 7.49 3.56
C LYS A 249 -16.52 6.74 4.54
N ALA A 250 -16.56 5.42 4.52
CA ALA A 250 -15.71 4.61 5.40
C ALA A 250 -14.89 3.58 4.61
N VAL A 251 -13.65 3.41 5.02
CA VAL A 251 -12.77 2.37 4.51
C VAL A 251 -12.26 1.53 5.69
N VAL A 252 -12.40 0.21 5.57
CA VAL A 252 -11.95 -0.76 6.57
C VAL A 252 -10.83 -1.58 5.97
N THR A 253 -9.63 -1.51 6.57
CA THR A 253 -8.45 -2.25 6.09
C THR A 253 -8.02 -3.31 7.10
N GLY A 254 -7.53 -4.45 6.61
CA GLY A 254 -7.02 -5.48 7.50
C GLY A 254 -6.40 -6.68 6.80
N ASP A 255 -5.69 -7.48 7.60
CA ASP A 255 -5.03 -8.71 7.18
C ASP A 255 -5.47 -9.88 8.06
N VAL A 256 -6.32 -10.75 7.51
CA VAL A 256 -6.87 -11.91 8.24
C VAL A 256 -5.81 -12.95 8.63
N SER A 257 -4.58 -12.84 8.12
CA SER A 257 -3.46 -13.70 8.52
C SER A 257 -2.73 -13.19 9.78
N GLN A 258 -2.99 -11.93 10.19
CA GLN A 258 -2.33 -11.25 11.30
C GLN A 258 -3.32 -10.88 12.42
N ILE A 259 -4.04 -11.89 12.91
CA ILE A 259 -5.02 -11.70 14.00
C ILE A 259 -4.31 -11.88 15.34
N ASP A 260 -4.25 -10.81 16.14
CA ASP A 260 -3.62 -10.77 17.47
C ASP A 260 -4.66 -10.82 18.61
N LEU A 261 -5.90 -11.20 18.30
CA LEU A 261 -6.95 -11.38 19.30
C LEU A 261 -6.66 -12.60 20.20
N PRO A 262 -7.15 -12.60 21.45
CA PRO A 262 -7.08 -13.76 22.33
C PRO A 262 -7.61 -15.03 21.67
N LYS A 263 -7.03 -16.18 22.03
CA LYS A 263 -7.46 -17.49 21.48
C LYS A 263 -8.95 -17.71 21.69
N GLY A 264 -9.64 -18.09 20.61
CA GLY A 264 -11.08 -18.36 20.61
C GLY A 264 -11.96 -17.13 20.35
N GLN A 265 -11.39 -15.95 20.25
CA GLN A 265 -12.14 -14.73 19.90
C GLN A 265 -12.25 -14.58 18.39
N LEU A 266 -13.47 -14.36 17.89
CA LEU A 266 -13.71 -14.16 16.45
C LEU A 266 -13.29 -12.75 16.02
N SER A 267 -12.61 -12.66 14.89
CA SER A 267 -12.29 -11.38 14.27
C SER A 267 -13.54 -10.71 13.70
N GLY A 268 -13.76 -9.45 14.09
CA GLY A 268 -14.84 -8.63 13.56
C GLY A 268 -14.75 -8.38 12.07
N LEU A 269 -13.54 -8.36 11.49
CA LEU A 269 -13.34 -8.25 10.04
C LEU A 269 -13.88 -9.49 9.31
N ILE A 270 -13.55 -10.70 9.80
CA ILE A 270 -14.05 -11.96 9.24
C ILE A 270 -15.57 -12.06 9.37
N ASP A 271 -16.09 -11.70 10.54
CA ASP A 271 -17.55 -11.71 10.77
C ASP A 271 -18.27 -10.71 9.88
N ALA A 272 -17.76 -9.47 9.75
CA ALA A 272 -18.32 -8.44 8.89
C ALA A 272 -18.37 -8.88 7.42
N GLU A 273 -17.30 -9.46 6.89
CA GLU A 273 -17.28 -9.97 5.53
C GLU A 273 -18.36 -11.02 5.30
N ARG A 274 -18.55 -11.95 6.26
CA ARG A 274 -19.56 -12.99 6.17
C ARG A 274 -20.99 -12.43 6.19
N VAL A 275 -21.26 -11.48 7.11
CA VAL A 275 -22.61 -10.95 7.36
C VAL A 275 -22.99 -9.88 6.34
N LEU A 276 -22.06 -9.00 5.94
CA LEU A 276 -22.35 -7.78 5.19
C LEU A 276 -22.14 -7.90 3.68
N LYS A 277 -21.62 -9.01 3.17
CA LYS A 277 -21.28 -9.19 1.74
C LYS A 277 -22.42 -8.87 0.77
N ARG A 278 -23.69 -8.99 1.23
CA ARG A 278 -24.89 -8.75 0.38
C ARG A 278 -25.56 -7.40 0.67
N VAL A 279 -25.00 -6.59 1.55
CA VAL A 279 -25.58 -5.28 1.89
C VAL A 279 -25.23 -4.30 0.78
N LYS A 280 -26.24 -3.64 0.22
CA LYS A 280 -26.04 -2.61 -0.82
C LYS A 280 -25.29 -1.40 -0.24
N GLY A 281 -24.45 -0.75 -1.04
CA GLY A 281 -23.63 0.38 -0.63
C GLY A 281 -22.29 -0.03 0.01
N MET A 282 -22.02 -1.34 0.11
CA MET A 282 -20.76 -1.89 0.60
C MET A 282 -20.00 -2.64 -0.49
N ALA A 283 -18.68 -2.48 -0.51
CA ALA A 283 -17.79 -3.22 -1.41
C ALA A 283 -16.68 -3.94 -0.62
N PHE A 284 -16.24 -5.07 -1.15
CA PHE A 284 -15.16 -5.88 -0.58
C PHE A 284 -14.12 -6.14 -1.66
N THR A 285 -12.90 -5.65 -1.44
CA THR A 285 -11.75 -5.91 -2.30
C THR A 285 -10.78 -6.84 -1.58
N ARG A 286 -10.44 -7.96 -2.21
CA ARG A 286 -9.45 -8.91 -1.68
C ARG A 286 -8.14 -8.76 -2.43
N PHE A 287 -7.09 -8.50 -1.68
CA PHE A 287 -5.73 -8.49 -2.15
C PHE A 287 -5.08 -9.85 -1.94
N THR A 288 -4.15 -10.18 -2.80
CA THR A 288 -3.38 -11.43 -2.78
C THR A 288 -1.88 -11.14 -2.61
N SER A 289 -1.06 -12.17 -2.52
CA SER A 289 0.40 -12.01 -2.51
C SER A 289 0.93 -11.37 -3.81
N ALA A 290 0.22 -11.50 -4.92
CA ALA A 290 0.58 -10.86 -6.19
C ALA A 290 0.44 -9.34 -6.15
N ASP A 291 -0.35 -8.79 -5.21
CA ASP A 291 -0.54 -7.34 -5.03
C ASP A 291 0.50 -6.72 -4.09
N VAL A 292 1.43 -7.52 -3.56
CA VAL A 292 2.44 -7.04 -2.62
C VAL A 292 3.51 -6.26 -3.37
N VAL A 293 3.57 -4.95 -3.11
CA VAL A 293 4.58 -4.05 -3.64
C VAL A 293 5.65 -3.82 -2.56
N ARG A 294 6.79 -4.47 -2.70
CA ARG A 294 7.91 -4.39 -1.75
C ARG A 294 9.23 -4.17 -2.47
N HIS A 295 10.18 -3.62 -1.74
CA HIS A 295 11.57 -3.59 -2.21
C HIS A 295 12.03 -5.03 -2.52
N PRO A 296 12.72 -5.30 -3.65
CA PRO A 296 13.11 -6.66 -4.06
C PRO A 296 13.91 -7.42 -2.99
N LEU A 297 14.74 -6.71 -2.21
CA LEU A 297 15.45 -7.31 -1.08
C LEU A 297 14.49 -7.78 0.02
N VAL A 298 13.45 -6.98 0.32
CA VAL A 298 12.46 -7.34 1.36
C VAL A 298 11.65 -8.55 0.93
N ALA A 299 11.28 -8.66 -0.36
CA ALA A 299 10.62 -9.84 -0.90
C ALA A 299 11.48 -11.09 -0.67
N ARG A 300 12.78 -11.04 -1.05
CA ARG A 300 13.74 -12.15 -0.84
C ARG A 300 13.93 -12.53 0.63
N ILE A 301 13.92 -11.54 1.54
CA ILE A 301 13.99 -11.81 2.98
C ILE A 301 12.76 -12.59 3.44
N VAL A 302 11.55 -12.16 3.03
CA VAL A 302 10.30 -12.85 3.39
C VAL A 302 10.31 -14.29 2.87
N ASP A 303 10.63 -14.47 1.58
CA ASP A 303 10.70 -15.78 0.94
C ASP A 303 11.68 -16.72 1.67
N ALA A 304 12.84 -16.21 2.10
CA ALA A 304 13.83 -16.98 2.84
C ALA A 304 13.29 -17.44 4.22
N TYR A 305 12.58 -16.56 4.95
CA TYR A 305 11.95 -16.91 6.23
C TYR A 305 10.80 -17.90 6.05
N ASP A 306 9.99 -17.75 5.02
CA ASP A 306 8.87 -18.67 4.74
C ASP A 306 9.36 -20.05 4.34
N ALA A 307 10.39 -20.14 3.51
CA ALA A 307 11.06 -21.40 3.17
C ALA A 307 11.63 -22.11 4.43
N HIS A 308 12.28 -21.36 5.33
CA HIS A 308 12.79 -21.90 6.57
C HIS A 308 11.69 -22.42 7.49
N ARG A 309 10.57 -21.70 7.61
CA ARG A 309 9.41 -22.14 8.40
C ARG A 309 8.73 -23.39 7.81
N ALA A 310 8.67 -23.50 6.49
CA ALA A 310 8.11 -24.68 5.82
C ALA A 310 8.96 -25.93 6.10
N THR A 311 10.29 -25.81 6.05
CA THR A 311 11.23 -26.91 6.39
C THR A 311 11.12 -27.32 7.85
N ALA A 312 11.02 -26.38 8.78
CA ALA A 312 10.86 -26.65 10.20
C ALA A 312 9.53 -27.36 10.52
N ARG A 313 8.44 -27.02 9.82
CA ARG A 313 7.14 -27.72 9.98
C ARG A 313 7.12 -29.12 9.34
N GLY A 314 7.87 -29.34 8.28
CA GLY A 314 8.06 -30.67 7.67
C GLY A 314 8.78 -31.60 8.61
N ALA A 315 9.87 -31.16 9.21
CA ALA A 315 10.67 -31.94 10.17
C ALA A 315 9.90 -32.30 11.46
N SER A 316 8.94 -31.50 11.89
CA SER A 316 8.11 -31.76 13.08
C SER A 316 6.94 -32.72 12.82
N ARG A 317 6.67 -33.10 11.56
CA ARG A 317 5.64 -34.10 11.21
C ARG A 317 6.19 -35.52 10.95
N GLU A 318 7.49 -35.63 10.83
CA GLU A 318 8.20 -36.93 10.63
C GLU A 318 8.83 -37.46 11.92
N ALA A 319 8.77 -36.70 13.02
CA ALA A 319 9.18 -37.12 14.36
C ALA A 319 7.95 -37.40 15.26
#